data_e5c9bbf6c5352a0a2bbed9501699ea5e
#
_entry.id   e5c9bbf6c5352a0a2bbed9501699ea5e
#
_cell.length_a   1.000
_cell.length_b   1.000
_cell.length_c   1.000
_cell.angle_alpha   90.00
_cell.angle_beta   90.00
_cell.angle_gamma   90.00
#
_symmetry.space_group_name_H-M   'P 1'
#
loop_
_entity.id
_entity.type
_entity.pdbx_description
1 polymer ?
#
loop_
_entity_poly.entity_id
_entity_poly.type
_entity_poly.pdbx_seq_one_letter_code
_entity_poly.pdbx_strand_id
1 'polypeptide(L)'
;MKKILLTGISGYIAMHCARELLSRGYEINATVRDLQKIDDIKKALQDCSLDISKVNFYKADLLSDENWSEAMEGCEEVMHVASPYPLSQPKDESILLKPAVEGTERVVSLAIKNNVRKIVLTSSVAAISSGHTKDQFSEEDWSLVDKPIPTYPKSKALAEMKAWELIKKSKNKTKLTVINPAGVIGPSLTKEVSSTQLIISGLIKKRIPVTVSYTHLTLPTSSQV
;
A
#
# COMPACT_ATOMS: atom_id res chain seq x y z
N MET A 1 -16.32 19.24 -1.27
CA MET A 1 -16.16 17.78 -1.12
C MET A 1 -14.68 17.51 -1.07
N LYS A 2 -14.17 16.67 -0.17
CA LYS A 2 -12.72 16.41 -0.11
C LYS A 2 -12.32 15.44 -1.21
N LYS A 3 -11.29 15.82 -1.98
CA LYS A 3 -10.74 14.98 -3.04
C LYS A 3 -9.42 14.36 -2.59
N ILE A 4 -9.26 13.07 -2.84
CA ILE A 4 -8.05 12.31 -2.45
C ILE A 4 -7.48 11.55 -3.65
N LEU A 5 -6.15 11.54 -3.79
CA LEU A 5 -5.48 10.60 -4.67
C LEU A 5 -5.32 9.26 -3.96
N LEU A 6 -5.88 8.20 -4.53
CA LEU A 6 -5.66 6.82 -4.10
C LEU A 6 -4.85 6.07 -5.15
N THR A 7 -3.63 5.66 -4.80
CA THR A 7 -2.77 4.96 -5.75
C THR A 7 -3.00 3.45 -5.74
N GLY A 8 -3.03 2.83 -6.94
CA GLY A 8 -3.10 1.37 -7.10
C GLY A 8 -4.44 0.77 -6.68
N ILE A 9 -5.56 1.42 -7.07
CA ILE A 9 -6.91 1.01 -6.67
C ILE A 9 -7.26 -0.46 -6.99
N SER A 10 -6.62 -1.08 -7.99
CA SER A 10 -6.82 -2.50 -8.30
C SER A 10 -6.24 -3.45 -7.23
N GLY A 11 -5.42 -2.94 -6.30
CA GLY A 11 -4.84 -3.75 -5.23
C GLY A 11 -5.84 -4.05 -4.11
N TYR A 12 -5.66 -5.19 -3.43
CA TYR A 12 -6.55 -5.67 -2.36
C TYR A 12 -6.80 -4.62 -1.26
N ILE A 13 -5.75 -4.04 -0.67
CA ILE A 13 -5.87 -3.03 0.38
C ILE A 13 -6.53 -1.76 -0.19
N ALA A 14 -6.10 -1.30 -1.37
CA ALA A 14 -6.60 -0.08 -1.97
C ALA A 14 -8.09 -0.15 -2.31
N MET A 15 -8.61 -1.31 -2.71
CA MET A 15 -10.06 -1.52 -2.92
C MET A 15 -10.85 -1.30 -1.63
N HIS A 16 -10.37 -1.81 -0.49
CA HIS A 16 -11.01 -1.56 0.80
C HIS A 16 -10.90 -0.11 1.24
N CYS A 17 -9.77 0.55 0.95
CA CYS A 17 -9.62 1.98 1.17
C CYS A 17 -10.61 2.79 0.30
N ALA A 18 -10.77 2.43 -0.97
CA ALA A 18 -11.73 3.07 -1.87
C ALA A 18 -13.16 2.95 -1.34
N ARG A 19 -13.55 1.73 -0.90
CA ARG A 19 -14.86 1.49 -0.28
C ARG A 19 -15.10 2.42 0.91
N GLU A 20 -14.14 2.50 1.83
CA GLU A 20 -14.25 3.33 3.02
C GLU A 20 -14.27 4.82 2.70
N LEU A 21 -13.44 5.29 1.78
CA LEU A 21 -13.40 6.68 1.36
C LEU A 21 -14.72 7.12 0.72
N LEU A 22 -15.28 6.30 -0.18
CA LEU A 22 -16.57 6.59 -0.82
C LEU A 22 -17.71 6.61 0.18
N SER A 23 -17.74 5.67 1.15
CA SER A 23 -18.77 5.65 2.21
C SER A 23 -18.72 6.90 3.09
N ARG A 24 -17.55 7.53 3.22
CA ARG A 24 -17.35 8.81 3.93
C ARG A 24 -17.54 10.05 3.04
N GLY A 25 -17.98 9.88 1.79
CA GLY A 25 -18.30 10.96 0.88
C GLY A 25 -17.10 11.64 0.20
N TYR A 26 -15.92 11.01 0.19
CA TYR A 26 -14.78 11.52 -0.57
C TYR A 26 -14.98 11.37 -2.08
N GLU A 27 -14.39 12.29 -2.85
CA GLU A 27 -14.12 12.11 -4.27
C GLU A 27 -12.72 11.51 -4.42
N ILE A 28 -12.58 10.52 -5.28
CA ILE A 28 -11.33 9.77 -5.44
C ILE A 28 -10.78 9.95 -6.84
N ASN A 29 -9.56 10.46 -6.95
CA ASN A 29 -8.72 10.26 -8.12
C ASN A 29 -7.94 8.96 -7.91
N ALA A 30 -8.26 7.93 -8.67
CA ALA A 30 -7.72 6.58 -8.50
C ALA A 30 -6.72 6.23 -9.60
N THR A 31 -5.51 5.77 -9.24
CA THR A 31 -4.59 5.29 -10.25
C THR A 31 -4.70 3.78 -10.45
N VAL A 32 -4.59 3.37 -11.69
CA VAL A 32 -4.56 1.98 -12.13
C VAL A 32 -3.49 1.83 -13.22
N ARG A 33 -2.74 0.72 -13.19
CA ARG A 33 -1.72 0.45 -14.23
C ARG A 33 -2.36 -0.12 -15.50
N ASP A 34 -3.35 -0.98 -15.32
CA ASP A 34 -4.07 -1.64 -16.41
C ASP A 34 -5.52 -1.15 -16.45
N LEU A 35 -5.87 -0.44 -17.52
CA LEU A 35 -7.21 0.13 -17.71
C LEU A 35 -8.29 -0.95 -17.86
N GLN A 36 -7.95 -2.17 -18.28
CA GLN A 36 -8.90 -3.27 -18.43
C GLN A 36 -9.53 -3.70 -17.10
N LYS A 37 -8.88 -3.35 -15.97
CA LYS A 37 -9.40 -3.66 -14.63
C LYS A 37 -10.48 -2.70 -14.13
N ILE A 38 -10.70 -1.59 -14.83
CA ILE A 38 -11.62 -0.53 -14.37
C ILE A 38 -13.05 -1.04 -14.23
N ASP A 39 -13.53 -1.83 -15.16
CA ASP A 39 -14.92 -2.31 -15.14
C ASP A 39 -15.16 -3.27 -13.96
N ASP A 40 -14.21 -4.15 -13.66
CA ASP A 40 -14.28 -5.02 -12.48
C ASP A 40 -14.23 -4.22 -11.18
N ILE A 41 -13.41 -3.17 -11.11
CA ILE A 41 -13.32 -2.27 -9.95
C ILE A 41 -14.64 -1.52 -9.75
N LYS A 42 -15.18 -0.93 -10.82
CA LYS A 42 -16.47 -0.23 -10.80
C LYS A 42 -17.57 -1.16 -10.29
N LYS A 43 -17.67 -2.35 -10.88
CA LYS A 43 -18.66 -3.35 -10.47
C LYS A 43 -18.53 -3.71 -9.00
N ALA A 44 -17.33 -4.00 -8.52
CA ALA A 44 -17.09 -4.35 -7.12
C ALA A 44 -17.51 -3.25 -6.15
N LEU A 45 -17.29 -1.98 -6.50
CA LEU A 45 -17.72 -0.84 -5.68
C LEU A 45 -19.24 -0.62 -5.75
N GLN A 46 -19.88 -0.83 -6.92
CA GLN A 46 -21.32 -0.81 -7.09
C GLN A 46 -22.03 -1.92 -6.29
N ASP A 47 -21.45 -3.12 -6.28
CA ASP A 47 -21.97 -4.25 -5.48
C ASP A 47 -21.95 -3.93 -3.97
N CYS A 48 -21.11 -2.96 -3.54
CA CYS A 48 -21.11 -2.40 -2.19
C CYS A 48 -22.08 -1.22 -2.02
N SER A 49 -22.96 -0.93 -2.98
CA SER A 49 -23.92 0.19 -2.99
C SER A 49 -23.25 1.58 -2.89
N LEU A 50 -22.08 1.75 -3.49
CA LEU A 50 -21.31 2.99 -3.47
C LEU A 50 -21.50 3.79 -4.76
N ASP A 51 -21.43 5.12 -4.61
CA ASP A 51 -21.52 6.06 -5.73
C ASP A 51 -20.19 6.14 -6.49
N ILE A 52 -20.09 5.39 -7.57
CA ILE A 52 -18.90 5.34 -8.42
C ILE A 52 -18.69 6.59 -9.29
N SER A 53 -19.70 7.49 -9.39
CA SER A 53 -19.52 8.74 -10.11
C SER A 53 -18.48 9.66 -9.46
N LYS A 54 -18.15 9.39 -8.20
CA LYS A 54 -17.11 10.07 -7.41
C LYS A 54 -15.70 9.50 -7.62
N VAL A 55 -15.51 8.54 -8.53
CA VAL A 55 -14.20 7.93 -8.81
C VAL A 55 -13.74 8.29 -10.22
N ASN A 56 -12.66 9.04 -10.31
CA ASN A 56 -11.97 9.34 -11.56
C ASN A 56 -10.76 8.41 -11.71
N PHE A 57 -10.64 7.71 -12.84
CA PHE A 57 -9.57 6.74 -13.06
C PHE A 57 -8.47 7.33 -13.94
N TYR A 58 -7.22 7.16 -13.51
CA TYR A 58 -6.03 7.60 -14.23
C TYR A 58 -5.09 6.41 -14.45
N LYS A 59 -4.60 6.26 -15.68
CA LYS A 59 -3.54 5.28 -15.95
C LYS A 59 -2.23 5.85 -15.42
N ALA A 60 -1.60 5.20 -14.45
CA ALA A 60 -0.29 5.61 -13.94
C ALA A 60 0.54 4.38 -13.53
N ASP A 61 1.84 4.47 -13.78
CA ASP A 61 2.82 3.45 -13.41
C ASP A 61 3.86 4.07 -12.45
N LEU A 62 4.28 3.31 -11.45
CA LEU A 62 5.31 3.75 -10.49
C LEU A 62 6.68 4.01 -11.16
N LEU A 63 6.91 3.45 -12.34
CA LEU A 63 8.14 3.61 -13.13
C LEU A 63 8.04 4.67 -14.22
N SER A 64 6.92 5.36 -14.38
CA SER A 64 6.71 6.42 -15.37
C SER A 64 6.23 7.71 -14.69
N ASP A 65 6.56 8.86 -15.28
CA ASP A 65 6.07 10.17 -14.80
C ASP A 65 4.70 10.55 -15.41
N GLU A 66 4.20 9.73 -16.34
CA GLU A 66 2.97 10.00 -17.08
C GLU A 66 1.72 9.98 -16.18
N ASN A 67 0.84 10.95 -16.40
CA ASN A 67 -0.50 11.10 -15.81
C ASN A 67 -0.54 11.31 -14.28
N TRP A 68 0.60 11.35 -13.59
CA TRP A 68 0.61 11.59 -12.14
C TRP A 68 0.18 13.01 -11.77
N SER A 69 0.54 14.00 -12.61
CA SER A 69 0.15 15.40 -12.39
C SER A 69 -1.35 15.57 -12.49
N GLU A 70 -1.95 15.00 -13.52
CA GLU A 70 -3.41 15.02 -13.75
C GLU A 70 -4.15 14.26 -12.63
N ALA A 71 -3.62 13.09 -12.22
CA ALA A 71 -4.20 12.33 -11.13
C ALA A 71 -4.14 13.09 -9.79
N MET A 72 -3.13 13.95 -9.58
CA MET A 72 -2.95 14.73 -8.35
C MET A 72 -3.80 16.01 -8.35
N GLU A 73 -4.31 16.45 -9.49
CA GLU A 73 -5.00 17.74 -9.63
C GLU A 73 -6.21 17.84 -8.71
N GLY A 74 -6.25 18.90 -7.91
CA GLY A 74 -7.32 19.19 -6.96
C GLY A 74 -7.36 18.26 -5.75
N CYS A 75 -6.40 17.35 -5.58
CA CYS A 75 -6.35 16.49 -4.41
C CYS A 75 -5.79 17.23 -3.18
N GLU A 76 -6.52 17.19 -2.07
CA GLU A 76 -6.09 17.74 -0.79
C GLU A 76 -5.25 16.74 0.01
N GLU A 77 -5.45 15.46 -0.25
CA GLU A 77 -4.82 14.35 0.47
C GLU A 77 -4.37 13.27 -0.52
N VAL A 78 -3.39 12.47 -0.09
CA VAL A 78 -2.90 11.30 -0.85
C VAL A 78 -2.91 10.08 0.04
N MET A 79 -3.47 8.99 -0.46
CA MET A 79 -3.32 7.65 0.10
C MET A 79 -2.48 6.81 -0.87
N HIS A 80 -1.19 6.68 -0.55
CA HIS A 80 -0.25 5.94 -1.38
C HIS A 80 -0.19 4.48 -0.95
N VAL A 81 -0.93 3.64 -1.65
CA VAL A 81 -1.06 2.19 -1.38
C VAL A 81 -0.29 1.36 -2.40
N ALA A 82 -0.14 1.88 -3.62
CA ALA A 82 0.57 1.20 -4.69
C ALA A 82 2.01 0.86 -4.29
N SER A 83 2.34 -0.41 -4.35
CA SER A 83 3.70 -0.92 -4.19
C SER A 83 3.78 -2.33 -4.77
N PRO A 84 4.89 -2.75 -5.37
CA PRO A 84 5.03 -4.12 -5.83
C PRO A 84 5.03 -5.09 -4.65
N TYR A 85 4.26 -6.17 -4.78
CA TYR A 85 4.24 -7.26 -3.81
C TYR A 85 4.32 -8.61 -4.56
N PRO A 86 5.52 -9.18 -4.71
CA PRO A 86 5.72 -10.40 -5.46
C PRO A 86 5.32 -11.64 -4.64
N LEU A 87 4.86 -12.68 -5.34
CA LEU A 87 4.61 -13.99 -4.72
C LEU A 87 5.90 -14.76 -4.41
N SER A 88 6.99 -14.41 -5.07
CA SER A 88 8.31 -15.03 -4.91
C SER A 88 9.41 -13.97 -4.98
N GLN A 89 10.56 -14.29 -4.38
CA GLN A 89 11.74 -13.43 -4.44
C GLN A 89 12.23 -13.33 -5.90
N PRO A 90 12.31 -12.13 -6.50
CA PRO A 90 12.87 -11.98 -7.83
C PRO A 90 14.39 -12.22 -7.81
N LYS A 91 14.92 -12.72 -8.92
CA LYS A 91 16.38 -12.87 -9.09
C LYS A 91 17.09 -11.51 -9.18
N ASP A 92 16.44 -10.52 -9.79
CA ASP A 92 16.91 -9.15 -9.89
C ASP A 92 16.16 -8.29 -8.89
N GLU A 93 16.86 -7.79 -7.86
CA GLU A 93 16.28 -6.92 -6.84
C GLU A 93 15.67 -5.64 -7.41
N SER A 94 16.17 -5.15 -8.54
CA SER A 94 15.71 -3.90 -9.15
C SER A 94 14.23 -3.93 -9.54
N ILE A 95 13.69 -5.11 -9.85
CA ILE A 95 12.26 -5.35 -10.16
C ILE A 95 11.36 -4.89 -9.01
N LEU A 96 11.83 -4.98 -7.77
CA LEU A 96 11.09 -4.51 -6.59
C LEU A 96 11.57 -3.17 -6.09
N LEU A 97 12.89 -2.97 -6.04
CA LEU A 97 13.48 -1.76 -5.45
C LEU A 97 13.09 -0.51 -6.24
N LYS A 98 13.24 -0.55 -7.58
CA LYS A 98 12.92 0.62 -8.42
C LYS A 98 11.48 1.08 -8.25
N PRO A 99 10.44 0.27 -8.53
CA PRO A 99 9.07 0.76 -8.42
C PRO A 99 8.68 1.11 -6.97
N ALA A 100 9.27 0.48 -5.96
CA ALA A 100 8.98 0.82 -4.57
C ALA A 100 9.59 2.18 -4.19
N VAL A 101 10.87 2.40 -4.46
CA VAL A 101 11.60 3.60 -4.03
C VAL A 101 11.30 4.78 -4.95
N GLU A 102 11.51 4.62 -6.26
CA GLU A 102 11.28 5.69 -7.24
C GLU A 102 9.80 6.06 -7.34
N GLY A 103 8.89 5.06 -7.23
CA GLY A 103 7.45 5.29 -7.20
C GLY A 103 7.01 6.09 -5.98
N THR A 104 7.54 5.76 -4.80
CA THR A 104 7.29 6.53 -3.58
C THR A 104 7.87 7.95 -3.69
N GLU A 105 9.09 8.09 -4.20
CA GLU A 105 9.72 9.40 -4.43
C GLU A 105 8.88 10.26 -5.36
N ARG A 106 8.40 9.70 -6.46
CA ARG A 106 7.54 10.38 -7.45
C ARG A 106 6.25 10.89 -6.82
N VAL A 107 5.51 10.02 -6.14
CA VAL A 107 4.21 10.38 -5.56
C VAL A 107 4.37 11.39 -4.43
N VAL A 108 5.33 11.19 -3.53
CA VAL A 108 5.56 12.08 -2.37
C VAL A 108 6.09 13.44 -2.83
N SER A 109 7.04 13.48 -3.77
CA SER A 109 7.58 14.73 -4.32
C SER A 109 6.49 15.55 -5.01
N LEU A 110 5.63 14.88 -5.79
CA LEU A 110 4.52 15.55 -6.46
C LEU A 110 3.48 16.05 -5.46
N ALA A 111 3.17 15.29 -4.42
CA ALA A 111 2.26 15.73 -3.35
C ALA A 111 2.80 16.96 -2.60
N ILE A 112 4.11 16.98 -2.31
CA ILE A 112 4.77 18.15 -1.73
C ILE A 112 4.67 19.35 -2.67
N LYS A 113 4.99 19.18 -3.97
CA LYS A 113 4.92 20.24 -4.99
C LYS A 113 3.52 20.84 -5.10
N ASN A 114 2.47 20.02 -4.98
CA ASN A 114 1.08 20.45 -5.04
C ASN A 114 0.52 20.92 -3.68
N ASN A 115 1.35 21.06 -2.65
CA ASN A 115 0.95 21.47 -1.30
C ASN A 115 -0.18 20.59 -0.71
N VAL A 116 -0.17 19.30 -1.01
CA VAL A 116 -1.09 18.33 -0.43
C VAL A 116 -0.97 18.38 1.09
N ARG A 117 -2.10 18.43 1.78
CA ARG A 117 -2.13 18.60 3.24
C ARG A 117 -1.62 17.38 3.98
N LYS A 118 -1.96 16.17 3.51
CA LYS A 118 -1.64 14.91 4.19
C LYS A 118 -1.38 13.79 3.21
N ILE A 119 -0.32 13.03 3.47
CA ILE A 119 0.00 11.78 2.80
C ILE A 119 -0.15 10.65 3.81
N VAL A 120 -0.88 9.59 3.43
CA VAL A 120 -0.89 8.30 4.14
C VAL A 120 -0.18 7.29 3.26
N LEU A 121 0.96 6.79 3.71
CA LEU A 121 1.77 5.80 3.00
C LEU A 121 1.53 4.41 3.57
N THR A 122 1.19 3.46 2.72
CA THR A 122 1.12 2.04 3.10
C THR A 122 2.49 1.39 2.95
N SER A 123 3.20 1.26 4.06
CA SER A 123 4.46 0.53 4.19
C SER A 123 4.21 -0.94 4.58
N SER A 124 4.97 -1.48 5.52
CA SER A 124 4.83 -2.85 6.01
C SER A 124 5.61 -3.03 7.33
N VAL A 125 5.19 -3.94 8.20
CA VAL A 125 6.04 -4.40 9.31
C VAL A 125 7.40 -4.92 8.82
N ALA A 126 7.48 -5.37 7.58
CA ALA A 126 8.74 -5.78 6.95
C ALA A 126 9.74 -4.61 6.76
N ALA A 127 9.28 -3.36 6.84
CA ALA A 127 10.16 -2.19 6.80
C ALA A 127 10.90 -1.96 8.12
N ILE A 128 10.40 -2.52 9.22
CA ILE A 128 10.92 -2.27 10.58
C ILE A 128 11.56 -3.49 11.23
N SER A 129 11.19 -4.73 10.83
CA SER A 129 11.52 -5.93 11.59
C SER A 129 12.62 -6.82 11.02
N SER A 130 12.99 -6.67 9.75
CA SER A 130 13.87 -7.64 9.08
C SER A 130 15.35 -7.43 9.41
N GLY A 131 16.06 -8.55 9.59
CA GLY A 131 17.51 -8.57 9.89
C GLY A 131 17.86 -8.49 11.38
N HIS A 132 16.86 -8.36 12.26
CA HIS A 132 17.02 -8.32 13.71
C HIS A 132 16.85 -9.69 14.37
N THR A 133 17.33 -9.80 15.60
CA THR A 133 17.14 -10.97 16.48
C THR A 133 16.19 -10.69 17.64
N LYS A 134 15.68 -9.44 17.76
CA LYS A 134 14.72 -9.06 18.82
C LYS A 134 13.29 -9.41 18.43
N ASP A 135 12.43 -9.55 19.41
CA ASP A 135 11.02 -9.97 19.25
C ASP A 135 10.01 -8.82 19.28
N GLN A 136 10.43 -7.63 19.73
CA GLN A 136 9.56 -6.45 19.84
C GLN A 136 10.08 -5.31 18.97
N PHE A 137 9.17 -4.66 18.26
CA PHE A 137 9.44 -3.58 17.34
C PHE A 137 8.48 -2.43 17.57
N SER A 138 8.95 -1.22 17.27
CA SER A 138 8.20 0.02 17.26
C SER A 138 8.35 0.75 15.94
N GLU A 139 7.65 1.87 15.78
CA GLU A 139 7.77 2.76 14.63
C GLU A 139 9.14 3.45 14.52
N GLU A 140 9.98 3.39 15.55
CA GLU A 140 11.34 3.93 15.54
C GLU A 140 12.36 2.95 14.95
N ASP A 141 11.96 1.69 14.79
CA ASP A 141 12.83 0.63 14.27
C ASP A 141 12.89 0.64 12.74
N TRP A 142 14.02 0.18 12.21
CA TRP A 142 14.24 -0.01 10.79
C TRP A 142 14.85 -1.37 10.49
N SER A 143 14.37 -2.02 9.46
CA SER A 143 15.01 -3.22 8.93
C SER A 143 16.46 -2.94 8.55
N LEU A 144 17.36 -3.88 8.80
CA LEU A 144 18.79 -3.72 8.60
C LEU A 144 19.15 -3.93 7.12
N VAL A 145 18.91 -2.87 6.30
CA VAL A 145 19.07 -2.90 4.83
C VAL A 145 20.47 -3.19 4.35
N ASP A 146 21.48 -2.97 5.20
CA ASP A 146 22.91 -3.27 4.94
C ASP A 146 23.26 -4.74 5.20
N LYS A 147 22.35 -5.51 5.77
CA LYS A 147 22.48 -6.95 5.96
C LYS A 147 21.82 -7.74 4.83
N PRO A 148 22.18 -9.02 4.65
CA PRO A 148 21.50 -9.89 3.69
C PRO A 148 20.06 -10.21 4.17
N ILE A 149 19.12 -9.35 3.82
CA ILE A 149 17.69 -9.54 4.06
C ILE A 149 16.96 -9.74 2.73
N PRO A 150 15.75 -10.36 2.73
CA PRO A 150 14.97 -10.51 1.51
C PRO A 150 14.68 -9.17 0.83
N THR A 151 14.55 -9.17 -0.50
CA THR A 151 14.36 -7.94 -1.30
C THR A 151 13.10 -7.17 -0.93
N TYR A 152 12.00 -7.86 -0.61
CA TYR A 152 10.75 -7.17 -0.26
C TYR A 152 10.88 -6.31 1.00
N PRO A 153 11.34 -6.82 2.16
CA PRO A 153 11.65 -5.98 3.32
C PRO A 153 12.56 -4.80 3.01
N LYS A 154 13.64 -5.04 2.26
CA LYS A 154 14.57 -4.00 1.83
C LYS A 154 13.87 -2.92 1.01
N SER A 155 13.01 -3.31 0.05
CA SER A 155 12.25 -2.38 -0.77
C SER A 155 11.29 -1.51 0.05
N LYS A 156 10.64 -2.09 1.05
CA LYS A 156 9.71 -1.37 1.93
C LYS A 156 10.44 -0.39 2.85
N ALA A 157 11.54 -0.81 3.47
CA ALA A 157 12.35 0.07 4.32
C ALA A 157 12.90 1.26 3.53
N LEU A 158 13.51 1.02 2.37
CA LEU A 158 14.09 2.08 1.55
C LEU A 158 13.03 3.04 1.00
N ALA A 159 11.86 2.55 0.59
CA ALA A 159 10.76 3.39 0.13
C ALA A 159 10.21 4.29 1.26
N GLU A 160 10.04 3.74 2.45
CA GLU A 160 9.58 4.51 3.61
C GLU A 160 10.61 5.54 4.06
N MET A 161 11.89 5.16 4.17
CA MET A 161 12.99 6.09 4.46
C MET A 161 13.04 7.24 3.45
N LYS A 162 12.85 6.94 2.14
CA LYS A 162 12.79 7.96 1.10
C LYS A 162 11.62 8.94 1.32
N ALA A 163 10.45 8.45 1.69
CA ALA A 163 9.31 9.32 1.99
C ALA A 163 9.58 10.27 3.16
N TRP A 164 10.15 9.76 4.25
CA TRP A 164 10.54 10.57 5.41
C TRP A 164 11.62 11.59 5.07
N GLU A 165 12.63 11.20 4.26
CA GLU A 165 13.67 12.09 3.76
C GLU A 165 13.10 13.28 3.00
N LEU A 166 12.17 13.02 2.07
CA LEU A 166 11.53 14.05 1.26
C LEU A 166 10.71 15.03 2.12
N ILE A 167 9.93 14.51 3.06
CA ILE A 167 9.16 15.33 3.99
C ILE A 167 10.06 16.19 4.86
N LYS A 168 11.15 15.63 5.39
CA LYS A 168 12.13 16.37 6.23
C LYS A 168 12.83 17.48 5.46
N LYS A 169 13.14 17.26 4.18
CA LYS A 169 13.74 18.26 3.30
C LYS A 169 12.75 19.33 2.83
N SER A 170 11.46 19.01 2.85
CA SER A 170 10.40 19.91 2.43
C SER A 170 10.22 21.07 3.41
N LYS A 171 10.03 22.30 2.88
CA LYS A 171 9.59 23.45 3.66
C LYS A 171 8.07 23.57 3.76
N ASN A 172 7.34 22.65 3.14
CA ASN A 172 5.89 22.66 3.09
C ASN A 172 5.27 22.11 4.38
N LYS A 173 3.98 22.39 4.59
CA LYS A 173 3.21 21.87 5.73
C LYS A 173 2.60 20.48 5.49
N THR A 174 3.00 19.80 4.42
CA THR A 174 2.53 18.44 4.10
C THR A 174 2.91 17.49 5.24
N LYS A 175 1.92 16.78 5.77
CA LYS A 175 2.13 15.78 6.84
C LYS A 175 2.20 14.39 6.25
N LEU A 176 3.14 13.57 6.70
CA LEU A 176 3.22 12.15 6.39
C LEU A 176 2.74 11.32 7.59
N THR A 177 1.92 10.33 7.31
CA THR A 177 1.59 9.25 8.23
C THR A 177 1.91 7.95 7.53
N VAL A 178 2.64 7.06 8.17
CA VAL A 178 2.97 5.75 7.62
C VAL A 178 2.20 4.68 8.38
N ILE A 179 1.66 3.72 7.66
CA ILE A 179 1.01 2.54 8.21
C ILE A 179 1.86 1.33 7.84
N ASN A 180 2.24 0.52 8.82
CA ASN A 180 3.06 -0.68 8.67
C ASN A 180 2.21 -1.94 8.91
N PRO A 181 1.39 -2.38 7.95
CA PRO A 181 0.57 -3.57 8.11
C PRO A 181 1.41 -4.83 8.22
N ALA A 182 0.93 -5.80 9.00
CA ALA A 182 1.36 -7.19 8.95
C ALA A 182 0.60 -7.95 7.85
N GLY A 183 0.30 -9.23 8.04
CA GLY A 183 -0.51 -10.00 7.10
C GLY A 183 -1.97 -9.54 7.13
N VAL A 184 -2.43 -8.89 6.07
CA VAL A 184 -3.81 -8.40 5.95
C VAL A 184 -4.70 -9.50 5.38
N ILE A 185 -5.73 -9.88 6.12
CA ILE A 185 -6.64 -10.98 5.81
C ILE A 185 -8.07 -10.47 5.79
N GLY A 186 -8.86 -10.92 4.83
CA GLY A 186 -10.28 -10.59 4.73
C GLY A 186 -10.87 -10.98 3.37
N PRO A 187 -12.16 -10.70 3.13
CA PRO A 187 -12.79 -10.99 1.85
C PRO A 187 -12.21 -10.09 0.74
N SER A 188 -12.04 -10.63 -0.46
CA SER A 188 -11.75 -9.82 -1.64
C SER A 188 -13.02 -9.12 -2.12
N LEU A 189 -12.92 -7.87 -2.54
CA LEU A 189 -14.02 -7.15 -3.19
C LEU A 189 -14.06 -7.44 -4.70
N THR A 190 -12.96 -7.93 -5.28
CA THR A 190 -12.87 -8.34 -6.67
C THR A 190 -12.63 -9.84 -6.77
N LYS A 191 -12.65 -10.38 -7.98
CA LYS A 191 -12.30 -11.79 -8.24
C LYS A 191 -10.80 -12.06 -8.06
N GLU A 192 -9.97 -11.04 -8.03
CA GLU A 192 -8.54 -11.19 -7.81
C GLU A 192 -8.25 -11.58 -6.36
N VAL A 193 -7.45 -12.61 -6.19
CA VAL A 193 -7.04 -13.13 -4.89
C VAL A 193 -5.70 -12.50 -4.53
N SER A 194 -5.60 -11.89 -3.34
CA SER A 194 -4.35 -11.32 -2.85
C SER A 194 -3.32 -12.41 -2.52
N SER A 195 -2.04 -12.06 -2.53
CA SER A 195 -0.96 -12.99 -2.16
C SER A 195 -1.16 -13.57 -0.75
N THR A 196 -1.64 -12.77 0.20
CA THR A 196 -1.94 -13.24 1.56
C THR A 196 -3.07 -14.24 1.58
N GLN A 197 -4.14 -14.01 0.79
CA GLN A 197 -5.24 -14.96 0.66
C GLN A 197 -4.80 -16.26 0.00
N LEU A 198 -3.88 -16.22 -0.99
CA LEU A 198 -3.29 -17.41 -1.60
C LEU A 198 -2.52 -18.26 -0.57
N ILE A 199 -1.73 -17.61 0.29
CA ILE A 199 -1.03 -18.29 1.37
C ILE A 199 -2.02 -18.98 2.31
N ILE A 200 -3.05 -18.28 2.77
CA ILE A 200 -4.08 -18.84 3.66
C ILE A 200 -4.83 -19.99 2.99
N SER A 201 -5.24 -19.80 1.74
CA SER A 201 -5.89 -20.86 0.97
C SER A 201 -4.98 -22.09 0.81
N GLY A 202 -3.68 -21.88 0.61
CA GLY A 202 -2.67 -22.93 0.53
C GLY A 202 -2.53 -23.70 1.86
N LEU A 203 -2.58 -22.98 2.98
CA LEU A 203 -2.56 -23.58 4.33
C LEU A 203 -3.81 -24.42 4.59
N ILE A 204 -5.00 -23.85 4.36
CA ILE A 204 -6.28 -24.56 4.55
C ILE A 204 -6.36 -25.82 3.67
N LYS A 205 -5.90 -25.72 2.42
CA LYS A 205 -5.89 -26.83 1.46
C LYS A 205 -4.71 -27.79 1.66
N LYS A 206 -3.91 -27.61 2.70
CA LYS A 206 -2.70 -28.42 3.01
C LYS A 206 -1.71 -28.50 1.82
N ARG A 207 -1.65 -27.47 1.00
CA ARG A 207 -0.74 -27.37 -0.16
C ARG A 207 0.59 -26.72 0.19
N ILE A 208 0.64 -25.98 1.30
CA ILE A 208 1.86 -25.36 1.84
C ILE A 208 2.19 -26.13 3.13
N PRO A 209 3.33 -26.83 3.20
CA PRO A 209 3.79 -27.47 4.43
C PRO A 209 4.15 -26.37 5.42
N VAL A 210 3.45 -26.30 6.56
CA VAL A 210 3.76 -25.38 7.63
C VAL A 210 4.45 -26.13 8.73
N THR A 211 5.71 -25.84 8.93
CA THR A 211 6.35 -26.03 10.24
C THR A 211 6.07 -24.76 11.04
N VAL A 212 4.97 -24.75 11.80
CA VAL A 212 4.67 -23.63 12.69
C VAL A 212 5.48 -23.81 13.95
N SER A 213 6.46 -22.97 14.14
CA SER A 213 7.25 -22.90 15.39
C SER A 213 6.60 -21.96 16.43
N TYR A 214 5.28 -21.73 16.35
CA TYR A 214 4.56 -20.91 17.33
C TYR A 214 3.65 -21.76 18.18
N THR A 215 3.99 -21.91 19.45
CA THR A 215 3.24 -22.70 20.44
C THR A 215 2.03 -21.95 21.02
N HIS A 216 1.88 -20.62 20.79
CA HIS A 216 0.74 -19.84 21.26
C HIS A 216 0.38 -18.72 20.31
N LEU A 217 -0.78 -18.82 19.65
CA LEU A 217 -1.53 -17.71 19.08
C LEU A 217 -2.61 -17.31 20.10
N THR A 218 -2.31 -16.39 20.97
CA THR A 218 -3.35 -15.69 21.75
C THR A 218 -3.91 -14.59 20.87
N LEU A 219 -5.11 -14.83 20.32
CA LEU A 219 -5.91 -13.72 19.78
C LEU A 219 -6.27 -12.81 20.95
N PRO A 220 -6.04 -11.50 20.87
CA PRO A 220 -6.60 -10.59 21.84
C PRO A 220 -8.12 -10.70 21.75
N THR A 221 -8.75 -11.25 22.75
CA THR A 221 -10.19 -11.15 22.95
C THR A 221 -10.46 -9.69 23.30
N SER A 222 -10.94 -8.92 22.34
CA SER A 222 -11.54 -7.64 22.65
C SER A 222 -12.82 -7.89 23.43
N SER A 223 -12.73 -7.89 24.73
CA SER A 223 -13.89 -7.74 25.59
C SER A 223 -13.97 -6.28 26.01
N GLN A 224 -15.13 -5.66 25.67
CA GLN A 224 -15.74 -4.52 26.36
C GLN A 224 -15.08 -3.14 26.10
N VAL A 225 -15.78 -2.10 25.82
CA VAL A 225 -17.18 -1.64 25.99
C VAL A 225 -17.48 -0.69 24.86
#